data_e45ae7b24695027ca75d585e3c754d3d
#
_entry.id   e45ae7b24695027ca75d585e3c754d3d
#
_cell.length_a   1.000
_cell.length_b   1.000
_cell.length_c   1.000
_cell.angle_alpha   90.00
_cell.angle_beta   90.00
_cell.angle_gamma   90.00
#
_symmetry.space_group_name_H-M   'P 1'
#
loop_
_entity.id
_entity.type
_entity.pdbx_description
1 polymer ?
#
loop_
_entity_poly.entity_id
_entity_poly.type
_entity_poly.pdbx_seq_one_letter_code
_entity_poly.pdbx_strand_id
1 'polypeptide(L)'
;MADSTPEDRDEASTPDDTATADATSSVGEPGSVGAKSSGDEPRSGDEPTSDDDAQAASAAATALDADSDGQADHAADADDSDSDDADSDDFETHHSPALIATAVALPVVLIVAVLVAAFIALRAPVEREPLALGPVPAPAADGPACQALLPALPAELGDYTKATLVEPAPPATRAWQLPDGGDPITLRCGLDRPLEFNRASPLTVIDGVKWFQVRDEAGKTGTWFAVDRETYIALTVPDGSGTSAVQTVSDTINANLPAREPTPGEL
;
A
#
# COMPACT_ATOMS: atom_id res chain seq x y z
N MET A 1 -45.60 -20.22 54.91
CA MET A 1 -45.30 -19.78 56.26
C MET A 1 -44.23 -18.72 56.14
N ALA A 2 -44.68 -17.54 56.45
CA ALA A 2 -44.08 -16.30 56.94
C ALA A 2 -43.08 -15.65 55.95
N ASP A 3 -43.41 -14.60 55.24
CA ASP A 3 -43.85 -13.28 55.61
C ASP A 3 -42.72 -12.46 56.31
N SER A 4 -42.26 -11.43 55.58
CA SER A 4 -41.93 -10.11 56.14
C SER A 4 -41.21 -9.25 55.08
N THR A 5 -41.95 -8.39 54.40
CA THR A 5 -41.65 -6.97 54.10
C THR A 5 -42.11 -6.15 55.33
N PRO A 6 -41.79 -4.84 55.48
CA PRO A 6 -41.14 -3.77 54.71
C PRO A 6 -40.22 -2.91 55.59
N GLU A 7 -39.77 -1.78 55.06
CA GLU A 7 -39.85 -0.36 55.47
C GLU A 7 -38.70 0.45 54.85
N ASP A 8 -38.95 1.27 53.94
CA ASP A 8 -39.29 2.72 53.98
C ASP A 8 -38.43 3.57 54.89
N ARG A 9 -37.61 4.43 54.29
CA ARG A 9 -37.36 5.77 54.84
C ARG A 9 -36.77 6.69 53.78
N ASP A 10 -37.66 7.56 53.29
CA ASP A 10 -37.44 8.94 52.96
C ASP A 10 -36.33 9.61 53.80
N GLU A 11 -35.53 10.48 53.18
CA GLU A 11 -35.46 11.87 53.60
C GLU A 11 -34.65 12.71 52.61
N ALA A 12 -35.32 13.73 52.13
CA ALA A 12 -34.84 14.87 51.39
C ALA A 12 -33.92 15.77 52.24
N SER A 13 -32.95 16.39 51.58
CA SER A 13 -32.45 17.71 51.98
C SER A 13 -31.66 18.37 50.85
N THR A 14 -32.27 19.32 50.18
CA THR A 14 -31.61 20.52 49.66
C THR A 14 -31.49 21.55 50.83
N PRO A 15 -30.49 22.46 50.81
CA PRO A 15 -30.73 23.85 50.50
C PRO A 15 -29.60 24.43 49.62
N ASP A 16 -29.93 25.18 48.57
CA ASP A 16 -29.96 26.62 48.44
C ASP A 16 -28.93 27.38 49.28
N ASP A 17 -27.95 28.01 48.62
CA ASP A 17 -27.44 29.29 49.07
C ASP A 17 -26.86 30.11 47.91
N THR A 18 -27.51 31.21 47.72
CA THR A 18 -27.25 32.35 46.88
C THR A 18 -26.07 33.15 47.44
N ALA A 19 -25.11 33.53 46.64
CA ALA A 19 -24.25 34.70 46.94
C ALA A 19 -23.82 35.40 45.65
N THR A 20 -24.51 36.49 45.41
CA THR A 20 -24.19 37.63 44.55
C THR A 20 -23.05 38.47 45.15
N ALA A 21 -22.07 38.87 44.34
CA ALA A 21 -21.28 40.10 44.45
C ALA A 21 -20.48 40.24 43.14
N ASP A 22 -20.77 41.08 42.23
CA ASP A 22 -20.72 42.52 42.01
C ASP A 22 -19.34 43.18 42.12
N ALA A 23 -19.12 44.01 41.10
CA ALA A 23 -18.16 45.12 40.98
C ALA A 23 -16.74 44.75 40.43
N THR A 24 -16.17 45.37 39.50
CA THR A 24 -16.25 46.67 38.81
C THR A 24 -15.12 46.75 37.82
N SER A 25 -15.44 47.26 36.63
CA SER A 25 -14.70 48.21 35.78
C SER A 25 -13.19 48.38 35.96
N SER A 26 -12.46 48.20 34.84
CA SER A 26 -11.47 49.19 34.47
C SER A 26 -11.28 49.23 32.96
N VAL A 27 -11.72 50.32 32.39
CA VAL A 27 -11.47 50.87 31.06
C VAL A 27 -10.01 51.31 30.96
N GLY A 28 -9.37 51.02 29.82
CA GLY A 28 -8.05 51.55 29.52
C GLY A 28 -7.66 51.34 28.07
N GLU A 29 -8.18 52.11 27.16
CA GLU A 29 -7.62 52.51 25.86
C GLU A 29 -7.08 53.94 25.99
N PRO A 30 -6.30 54.52 25.02
CA PRO A 30 -5.50 53.98 23.89
C PRO A 30 -4.07 54.57 23.87
N GLY A 31 -3.22 53.99 23.05
CA GLY A 31 -1.92 54.57 22.75
C GLY A 31 -1.49 54.32 21.31
N SER A 32 -1.92 55.17 20.41
CA SER A 32 -1.42 55.35 19.05
C SER A 32 -0.10 56.11 19.10
N VAL A 33 0.94 55.61 18.49
CA VAL A 33 1.99 56.34 17.77
C VAL A 33 2.60 55.38 16.74
N GLY A 34 2.51 55.65 15.60
CA GLY A 34 3.05 56.04 14.37
C GLY A 34 4.58 56.15 14.29
N ALA A 35 5.17 55.37 13.40
CA ALA A 35 6.38 55.76 12.70
C ALA A 35 6.50 54.98 11.37
N LYS A 36 6.49 55.78 10.32
CA LYS A 36 6.88 55.43 8.94
C LYS A 36 8.40 55.15 8.90
N SER A 37 8.81 54.20 8.03
CA SER A 37 10.01 54.29 7.21
C SER A 37 9.88 53.13 6.20
N SER A 38 9.55 53.33 4.97
CA SER A 38 10.32 53.88 3.83
C SER A 38 11.62 53.09 3.54
N GLY A 39 11.55 52.37 2.43
CA GLY A 39 12.71 52.26 1.51
C GLY A 39 13.40 50.92 1.60
N ASP A 40 13.28 50.13 0.64
CA ASP A 40 14.22 50.00 -0.45
C ASP A 40 13.94 48.69 -1.21
N GLU A 41 13.39 48.78 -2.38
CA GLU A 41 13.78 47.91 -3.47
C GLU A 41 15.03 48.51 -4.08
N PRO A 42 16.02 47.77 -4.51
CA PRO A 42 15.96 47.23 -5.86
C PRO A 42 16.84 46.01 -6.18
N ARG A 43 16.65 45.59 -7.42
CA ARG A 43 17.53 44.86 -8.34
C ARG A 43 17.52 43.36 -8.25
N SER A 44 16.87 42.75 -9.22
CA SER A 44 17.36 42.52 -10.62
C SER A 44 18.84 42.22 -10.67
N GLY A 45 19.16 41.03 -10.97
CA GLY A 45 20.49 40.66 -11.39
C GLY A 45 20.69 39.16 -11.34
N ASP A 46 20.76 38.66 -12.49
CA ASP A 46 21.55 37.58 -13.03
C ASP A 46 20.92 36.19 -13.08
N GLU A 47 20.34 35.97 -14.25
CA GLU A 47 20.48 34.69 -14.91
C GLU A 47 21.94 34.46 -15.32
N PRO A 48 22.44 33.25 -15.18
CA PRO A 48 23.31 32.69 -16.18
C PRO A 48 22.59 31.60 -16.96
N THR A 49 22.31 31.90 -18.20
CA THR A 49 22.29 30.94 -19.30
C THR A 49 23.61 30.18 -19.29
N SER A 50 23.51 28.88 -19.24
CA SER A 50 24.55 27.99 -19.75
C SER A 50 23.86 26.90 -20.52
N ASP A 51 23.81 27.10 -21.80
CA ASP A 51 23.82 26.11 -22.84
C ASP A 51 25.05 25.20 -22.67
N ASP A 52 24.87 23.99 -23.09
CA ASP A 52 25.77 22.93 -23.50
C ASP A 52 25.55 21.67 -22.63
N ASP A 53 25.22 20.61 -23.15
CA ASP A 53 25.59 19.77 -24.23
C ASP A 53 24.69 18.53 -24.27
N ALA A 54 24.10 18.33 -25.40
CA ALA A 54 23.51 17.07 -25.81
C ALA A 54 24.62 16.04 -25.99
N GLN A 55 24.52 14.92 -25.31
CA GLN A 55 25.25 13.72 -25.71
C GLN A 55 24.29 12.54 -25.72
N ALA A 56 23.79 12.30 -26.91
CA ALA A 56 23.12 11.06 -27.29
C ALA A 56 24.12 9.90 -27.20
N ALA A 57 23.84 8.94 -26.36
CA ALA A 57 24.47 7.62 -26.41
C ALA A 57 23.50 6.64 -27.03
N SER A 58 23.63 6.49 -28.35
CA SER A 58 23.11 5.41 -29.15
C SER A 58 23.79 4.11 -28.73
N ALA A 59 23.07 3.17 -28.19
CA ALA A 59 23.54 1.81 -28.03
C ALA A 59 23.09 0.98 -29.24
N ALA A 60 24.07 0.59 -30.01
CA ALA A 60 23.99 -0.20 -31.21
C ALA A 60 23.43 -1.60 -30.95
N ALA A 61 22.41 -1.94 -31.72
CA ALA A 61 22.00 -3.32 -31.98
C ALA A 61 23.03 -3.97 -32.91
N THR A 62 23.69 -5.00 -32.47
CA THR A 62 24.55 -5.83 -33.29
C THR A 62 23.72 -6.97 -33.87
N ALA A 63 23.31 -6.82 -35.10
CA ALA A 63 22.86 -7.91 -35.96
C ALA A 63 24.09 -8.67 -36.43
N LEU A 64 24.14 -9.94 -36.24
CA LEU A 64 25.08 -10.87 -36.87
C LEU A 64 24.36 -11.55 -38.01
N ASP A 65 24.54 -11.00 -39.20
CA ASP A 65 24.38 -11.68 -40.48
C ASP A 65 25.59 -12.61 -40.64
N ALA A 66 25.34 -13.86 -40.91
CA ALA A 66 26.32 -14.80 -41.44
C ALA A 66 25.79 -15.36 -42.72
N ASP A 67 26.05 -14.66 -43.79
CA ASP A 67 26.12 -15.20 -45.14
C ASP A 67 27.31 -16.16 -45.23
N SER A 68 27.07 -17.32 -45.75
CA SER A 68 28.13 -18.18 -46.26
C SER A 68 27.63 -18.87 -47.53
N ASP A 69 27.77 -18.13 -48.62
CA ASP A 69 27.83 -18.70 -49.96
C ASP A 69 29.11 -19.51 -50.11
N GLY A 70 28.97 -20.74 -50.57
CA GLY A 70 30.07 -21.59 -50.91
C GLY A 70 29.68 -22.55 -52.03
N GLN A 71 29.59 -21.99 -53.20
CA GLN A 71 29.44 -22.73 -54.43
C GLN A 71 30.82 -23.24 -54.90
N ALA A 72 30.94 -24.51 -55.11
CA ALA A 72 32.04 -25.06 -55.94
C ALA A 72 31.55 -26.28 -56.74
N ASP A 73 31.37 -25.98 -57.99
CA ASP A 73 31.26 -26.95 -59.04
C ASP A 73 32.51 -27.89 -59.13
N HIS A 74 32.29 -29.17 -59.30
CA HIS A 74 33.19 -29.97 -60.13
C HIS A 74 32.41 -31.12 -60.77
N ALA A 75 32.42 -31.05 -62.08
CA ALA A 75 31.90 -31.99 -62.98
C ALA A 75 32.93 -33.12 -63.25
N ALA A 76 32.40 -34.20 -63.85
CA ALA A 76 33.02 -35.27 -64.65
C ALA A 76 33.73 -36.38 -63.84
N ASP A 77 33.50 -37.61 -64.08
CA ASP A 77 33.42 -38.37 -65.29
C ASP A 77 32.91 -39.80 -65.02
N ALA A 78 32.41 -40.44 -66.09
CA ALA A 78 31.89 -41.77 -66.18
C ALA A 78 32.93 -42.86 -65.87
N ASP A 79 32.48 -43.96 -65.33
CA ASP A 79 32.65 -45.26 -66.04
C ASP A 79 31.94 -46.41 -65.31
N ASP A 80 31.14 -47.07 -66.04
CA ASP A 80 30.78 -48.48 -66.26
C ASP A 80 31.39 -49.49 -65.24
N SER A 81 30.58 -50.34 -64.73
CA SER A 81 30.62 -51.78 -64.73
C SER A 81 29.81 -52.48 -63.66
N ASP A 82 28.85 -53.25 -64.19
CA ASP A 82 28.40 -54.60 -63.79
C ASP A 82 28.16 -54.97 -62.30
N SER A 83 26.91 -55.36 -62.16
CA SER A 83 26.43 -56.59 -61.52
C SER A 83 26.94 -56.97 -60.14
N ASP A 84 26.04 -56.95 -59.22
CA ASP A 84 25.62 -58.19 -58.55
C ASP A 84 24.43 -57.93 -57.62
N ASP A 85 23.48 -58.81 -57.79
CA ASP A 85 22.30 -58.97 -56.93
C ASP A 85 22.73 -59.09 -55.46
N ALA A 86 22.30 -58.13 -54.66
CA ALA A 86 22.23 -58.32 -53.26
C ALA A 86 20.90 -57.70 -52.74
N ASP A 87 20.08 -58.57 -52.22
CA ASP A 87 18.87 -58.34 -51.55
C ASP A 87 18.94 -57.05 -50.74
N SER A 88 18.34 -56.00 -51.26
CA SER A 88 18.02 -54.84 -50.50
C SER A 88 16.78 -55.17 -49.68
N ASP A 89 16.98 -55.64 -48.45
CA ASP A 89 15.98 -55.59 -47.43
C ASP A 89 15.61 -54.11 -47.26
N ASP A 90 14.60 -53.70 -48.00
CA ASP A 90 13.86 -52.46 -47.77
C ASP A 90 13.24 -52.54 -46.38
N PHE A 91 14.01 -52.17 -45.38
CA PHE A 91 13.46 -51.76 -44.14
C PHE A 91 12.66 -50.45 -44.35
N GLU A 92 11.56 -50.58 -45.09
CA GLU A 92 10.50 -49.62 -45.02
C GLU A 92 10.00 -49.62 -43.55
N THR A 93 10.61 -48.77 -42.76
CA THR A 93 10.08 -48.43 -41.43
C THR A 93 8.76 -47.72 -41.65
N HIS A 94 7.71 -48.51 -41.86
CA HIS A 94 6.34 -48.05 -41.74
C HIS A 94 6.14 -47.56 -40.27
N HIS A 95 6.56 -46.32 -39.99
CA HIS A 95 6.19 -45.67 -38.76
C HIS A 95 4.68 -45.55 -38.79
N SER A 96 4.00 -46.41 -38.05
CA SER A 96 2.54 -46.33 -37.94
C SER A 96 2.19 -44.88 -37.50
N PRO A 97 1.20 -44.25 -38.12
CA PRO A 97 0.83 -42.87 -37.81
C PRO A 97 0.55 -42.68 -36.32
N ALA A 98 0.21 -43.74 -35.60
CA ALA A 98 0.05 -43.74 -34.14
C ALA A 98 1.38 -43.51 -33.40
N LEU A 99 2.53 -44.04 -33.86
CA LEU A 99 3.82 -43.82 -33.22
C LEU A 99 4.33 -42.40 -33.43
N ILE A 100 4.09 -41.82 -34.62
CA ILE A 100 4.45 -40.41 -34.88
C ILE A 100 3.57 -39.49 -34.08
N ALA A 101 2.26 -39.77 -33.96
CA ALA A 101 1.32 -38.99 -33.14
C ALA A 101 1.71 -39.00 -31.65
N THR A 102 2.12 -40.15 -31.09
CA THR A 102 2.58 -40.25 -29.71
C THR A 102 3.91 -39.56 -29.47
N ALA A 103 4.84 -39.64 -30.45
CA ALA A 103 6.13 -38.99 -30.33
C ALA A 103 6.05 -37.45 -30.30
N VAL A 104 5.05 -36.87 -30.97
CA VAL A 104 4.82 -35.41 -30.94
C VAL A 104 3.89 -35.00 -29.78
N ALA A 105 2.90 -35.81 -29.43
CA ALA A 105 1.96 -35.49 -28.36
C ALA A 105 2.63 -35.45 -26.98
N LEU A 106 3.55 -36.35 -26.68
CA LEU A 106 4.24 -36.40 -25.38
C LEU A 106 4.99 -35.09 -25.03
N PRO A 107 5.88 -34.56 -25.92
CA PRO A 107 6.58 -33.32 -25.62
C PRO A 107 5.62 -32.11 -25.50
N VAL A 108 4.54 -32.07 -26.30
CA VAL A 108 3.55 -31.00 -26.22
C VAL A 108 2.81 -31.03 -24.87
N VAL A 109 2.37 -32.24 -24.47
CA VAL A 109 1.72 -32.40 -23.13
C VAL A 109 2.68 -32.03 -22.01
N LEU A 110 3.96 -32.41 -22.11
CA LEU A 110 4.96 -32.01 -21.12
C LEU A 110 5.13 -30.50 -21.04
N ILE A 111 5.26 -29.83 -22.18
CA ILE A 111 5.38 -28.35 -22.22
C ILE A 111 4.17 -27.70 -21.63
N VAL A 112 2.96 -28.13 -21.97
CA VAL A 112 1.72 -27.60 -21.40
C VAL A 112 1.66 -27.83 -19.90
N ALA A 113 2.03 -29.02 -19.43
CA ALA A 113 2.07 -29.34 -18.00
C ALA A 113 3.07 -28.45 -17.25
N VAL A 114 4.26 -28.21 -17.81
CA VAL A 114 5.26 -27.31 -17.22
C VAL A 114 4.76 -25.87 -17.21
N LEU A 115 4.13 -25.39 -18.27
CA LEU A 115 3.56 -24.04 -18.30
C LEU A 115 2.44 -23.86 -17.29
N VAL A 116 1.56 -24.85 -17.15
CA VAL A 116 0.49 -24.85 -16.15
C VAL A 116 1.08 -24.87 -14.73
N ALA A 117 2.07 -25.74 -14.48
CA ALA A 117 2.75 -25.80 -13.19
C ALA A 117 3.48 -24.48 -12.87
N ALA A 118 4.18 -23.90 -13.84
CA ALA A 118 4.82 -22.59 -13.68
C ALA A 118 3.78 -21.48 -13.39
N PHE A 119 2.66 -21.49 -14.11
CA PHE A 119 1.59 -20.52 -13.87
C PHE A 119 0.97 -20.66 -12.47
N ILE A 120 0.75 -21.90 -12.00
CA ILE A 120 0.29 -22.17 -10.64
C ILE A 120 1.33 -21.72 -9.62
N ALA A 121 2.62 -22.01 -9.84
CA ALA A 121 3.71 -21.62 -8.95
C ALA A 121 3.86 -20.09 -8.85
N LEU A 122 3.70 -19.37 -9.98
CA LEU A 122 3.72 -17.91 -9.99
C LEU A 122 2.51 -17.27 -9.27
N ARG A 123 1.41 -18.00 -9.17
CA ARG A 123 0.21 -17.56 -8.44
C ARG A 123 0.11 -18.12 -7.03
N ALA A 124 1.02 -19.00 -6.63
CA ALA A 124 1.06 -19.50 -5.27
C ALA A 124 1.31 -18.32 -4.29
N PRO A 125 0.52 -18.18 -3.22
CA PRO A 125 0.80 -17.19 -2.19
C PRO A 125 2.22 -17.45 -1.65
N VAL A 126 3.04 -16.42 -1.66
CA VAL A 126 4.35 -16.49 -0.99
C VAL A 126 4.07 -16.65 0.51
N GLU A 127 4.41 -17.80 1.09
CA GLU A 127 4.38 -17.97 2.54
C GLU A 127 5.39 -16.99 3.15
N ARG A 128 4.86 -15.96 3.80
CA ARG A 128 5.64 -14.95 4.51
C ARG A 128 5.61 -15.26 6.00
N GLU A 129 6.70 -14.91 6.67
CA GLU A 129 6.73 -14.98 8.13
C GLU A 129 5.64 -14.07 8.71
N PRO A 130 4.84 -14.56 9.67
CA PRO A 130 3.84 -13.74 10.33
C PRO A 130 4.47 -12.52 11.00
N LEU A 131 3.82 -11.38 10.87
CA LEU A 131 4.31 -10.11 11.36
C LEU A 131 3.98 -9.93 12.84
N ALA A 132 4.98 -9.71 13.67
CA ALA A 132 4.81 -9.36 15.07
C ALA A 132 4.63 -7.84 15.22
N LEU A 133 3.47 -7.40 15.72
CA LEU A 133 3.17 -6.00 15.99
C LEU A 133 3.00 -5.75 17.49
N GLY A 134 3.62 -4.67 17.98
CA GLY A 134 3.44 -4.23 19.35
C GLY A 134 1.99 -3.79 19.65
N PRO A 135 1.51 -3.98 20.88
CA PRO A 135 0.18 -3.52 21.28
C PRO A 135 0.12 -1.98 21.32
N VAL A 136 -1.01 -1.43 20.88
CA VAL A 136 -1.33 -0.01 21.00
C VAL A 136 -2.73 0.07 21.60
N PRO A 137 -2.98 0.95 22.59
CA PRO A 137 -4.30 1.16 23.14
C PRO A 137 -5.30 1.53 22.05
N ALA A 138 -6.38 0.77 21.94
CA ALA A 138 -7.45 0.97 20.98
C ALA A 138 -8.81 0.75 21.67
N PRO A 139 -9.28 1.69 22.51
CA PRO A 139 -10.46 1.52 23.33
C PRO A 139 -11.75 1.33 22.54
N ALA A 140 -11.80 1.81 21.28
CA ALA A 140 -12.93 1.63 20.39
C ALA A 140 -12.71 0.53 19.32
N ALA A 141 -11.76 -0.38 19.54
CA ALA A 141 -11.44 -1.45 18.59
C ALA A 141 -12.64 -2.35 18.24
N ASP A 142 -13.48 -2.63 19.23
CA ASP A 142 -14.68 -3.46 19.09
C ASP A 142 -15.92 -2.64 18.68
N GLY A 143 -15.73 -1.36 18.40
CA GLY A 143 -16.82 -0.45 18.00
C GLY A 143 -17.34 -0.74 16.59
N PRO A 144 -18.55 -0.26 16.27
CA PRO A 144 -19.21 -0.53 14.99
C PRO A 144 -18.42 0.00 13.79
N ALA A 145 -17.70 1.11 13.96
CA ALA A 145 -16.87 1.68 12.90
C ALA A 145 -15.74 0.73 12.48
N CYS A 146 -15.01 0.14 13.45
CA CYS A 146 -13.95 -0.81 13.15
C CYS A 146 -14.50 -2.13 12.62
N GLN A 147 -15.65 -2.59 13.12
CA GLN A 147 -16.32 -3.79 12.61
C GLN A 147 -16.78 -3.64 11.15
N ALA A 148 -17.17 -2.44 10.75
CA ALA A 148 -17.54 -2.16 9.36
C ALA A 148 -16.32 -2.02 8.46
N LEU A 149 -15.27 -1.34 8.94
CA LEU A 149 -14.08 -1.01 8.14
C LEU A 149 -13.19 -2.23 7.87
N LEU A 150 -12.83 -2.99 8.91
CA LEU A 150 -11.79 -4.02 8.82
C LEU A 150 -12.06 -5.12 7.77
N PRO A 151 -13.30 -5.62 7.59
CA PRO A 151 -13.60 -6.59 6.54
C PRO A 151 -13.63 -5.97 5.13
N ALA A 152 -13.88 -4.66 5.04
CA ALA A 152 -13.92 -3.95 3.76
C ALA A 152 -12.54 -3.57 3.23
N LEU A 153 -11.49 -3.65 4.07
CA LEU A 153 -10.13 -3.34 3.65
C LEU A 153 -9.63 -4.29 2.57
N PRO A 154 -8.96 -3.78 1.53
CA PRO A 154 -8.49 -4.58 0.40
C PRO A 154 -7.41 -5.58 0.81
N ALA A 155 -7.27 -6.63 0.01
CA ALA A 155 -6.21 -7.61 0.19
C ALA A 155 -4.83 -7.07 -0.23
N GLU A 156 -4.80 -6.04 -1.09
CA GLU A 156 -3.61 -5.45 -1.65
C GLU A 156 -3.64 -3.93 -1.53
N LEU A 157 -2.50 -3.32 -1.23
CA LEU A 157 -2.27 -1.88 -1.23
C LEU A 157 -1.03 -1.58 -2.09
N GLY A 158 -1.23 -1.33 -3.38
CA GLY A 158 -0.13 -1.29 -4.35
C GLY A 158 0.58 -2.65 -4.40
N ASP A 159 1.88 -2.65 -4.20
CA ASP A 159 2.70 -3.88 -4.19
C ASP A 159 2.65 -4.65 -2.86
N TYR A 160 2.00 -4.08 -1.85
CA TYR A 160 1.85 -4.70 -0.54
C TYR A 160 0.64 -5.62 -0.52
N THR A 161 0.81 -6.83 0.00
CA THR A 161 -0.27 -7.81 0.19
C THR A 161 -0.53 -8.05 1.66
N LYS A 162 -1.78 -8.37 2.00
CA LYS A 162 -2.22 -8.59 3.38
C LYS A 162 -1.34 -9.60 4.10
N ALA A 163 -0.83 -9.21 5.27
CA ALA A 163 0.02 -10.01 6.12
C ALA A 163 -0.78 -10.80 7.17
N THR A 164 -0.24 -11.95 7.56
CA THR A 164 -0.67 -12.67 8.75
C THR A 164 0.02 -12.06 9.96
N LEU A 165 -0.72 -11.83 11.05
CA LEU A 165 -0.16 -11.32 12.30
C LEU A 165 0.17 -12.49 13.24
N VAL A 166 1.22 -12.32 14.05
CA VAL A 166 1.54 -13.24 15.14
C VAL A 166 0.49 -13.09 16.24
N GLU A 167 -0.01 -14.21 16.74
CA GLU A 167 -0.96 -14.21 17.85
C GLU A 167 -0.25 -14.12 19.23
N PRO A 168 -0.79 -13.35 20.19
CA PRO A 168 -2.03 -12.60 20.11
C PRO A 168 -1.89 -11.29 19.30
N ALA A 169 -2.66 -11.17 18.23
CA ALA A 169 -2.63 -9.98 17.38
C ALA A 169 -3.26 -8.77 18.09
N PRO A 170 -2.73 -7.55 17.90
CA PRO A 170 -3.36 -6.35 18.43
C PRO A 170 -4.77 -6.18 17.89
N PRO A 171 -5.73 -5.74 18.74
CA PRO A 171 -7.13 -5.60 18.33
C PRO A 171 -7.27 -4.59 17.18
N ALA A 172 -8.26 -4.81 16.35
CA ALA A 172 -8.64 -3.95 15.22
C ALA A 172 -7.45 -3.50 14.34
N THR A 173 -6.48 -4.39 14.15
CA THR A 173 -5.25 -4.14 13.38
C THR A 173 -5.24 -4.96 12.10
N ARG A 174 -4.72 -4.37 11.02
CA ARG A 174 -4.40 -5.02 9.75
C ARG A 174 -3.03 -4.57 9.28
N ALA A 175 -2.33 -5.44 8.57
CA ALA A 175 -1.03 -5.12 7.99
C ALA A 175 -0.90 -5.69 6.58
N TRP A 176 -0.01 -5.07 5.82
CA TRP A 176 0.36 -5.50 4.47
C TRP A 176 1.88 -5.46 4.35
N GLN A 177 2.43 -6.45 3.66
CA GLN A 177 3.87 -6.63 3.48
C GLN A 177 4.21 -6.73 2.00
N LEU A 178 5.41 -6.28 1.63
CA LEU A 178 6.00 -6.55 0.33
C LEU A 178 6.41 -8.03 0.20
N PRO A 179 6.47 -8.57 -1.02
CA PRO A 179 6.98 -9.94 -1.26
C PRO A 179 8.38 -10.16 -0.72
N ASP A 180 9.23 -9.14 -0.84
CA ASP A 180 10.66 -9.20 -0.49
C ASP A 180 10.93 -8.83 0.96
N GLY A 181 9.90 -8.57 1.76
CA GLY A 181 10.01 -8.08 3.13
C GLY A 181 10.14 -6.56 3.20
N GLY A 182 10.65 -6.05 4.32
CA GLY A 182 10.75 -4.62 4.60
C GLY A 182 9.67 -4.14 5.55
N ASP A 183 9.60 -2.81 5.73
CA ASP A 183 8.65 -2.21 6.65
C ASP A 183 7.21 -2.37 6.16
N PRO A 184 6.30 -2.85 7.01
CA PRO A 184 4.92 -3.09 6.62
C PRO A 184 4.10 -1.80 6.61
N ILE A 185 3.04 -1.77 5.81
CA ILE A 185 1.95 -0.84 6.00
C ILE A 185 1.05 -1.41 7.09
N THR A 186 0.72 -0.60 8.10
CA THR A 186 -0.11 -1.04 9.22
C THR A 186 -1.30 -0.09 9.42
N LEU A 187 -2.50 -0.67 9.50
CA LEU A 187 -3.72 0.06 9.86
C LEU A 187 -4.18 -0.37 11.25
N ARG A 188 -4.50 0.61 12.09
CA ARG A 188 -5.08 0.42 13.43
C ARG A 188 -6.35 1.25 13.54
N CYS A 189 -7.42 0.64 14.02
CA CYS A 189 -8.72 1.27 14.18
C CYS A 189 -9.12 1.31 15.65
N GLY A 190 -9.87 2.31 16.03
CA GLY A 190 -10.38 2.41 17.41
C GLY A 190 -9.45 3.11 18.38
N LEU A 191 -8.52 3.89 17.86
CA LEU A 191 -7.52 4.61 18.65
C LEU A 191 -8.14 5.82 19.37
N ASP A 192 -7.44 6.28 20.41
CA ASP A 192 -7.67 7.60 21.00
C ASP A 192 -7.16 8.71 20.07
N ARG A 193 -7.61 9.95 20.35
CA ARG A 193 -7.11 11.13 19.65
C ARG A 193 -5.60 11.25 19.83
N PRO A 194 -4.83 11.45 18.74
CA PRO A 194 -3.41 11.75 18.85
C PRO A 194 -3.17 12.99 19.71
N LEU A 195 -2.18 12.95 20.58
CA LEU A 195 -1.89 14.05 21.51
C LEU A 195 -1.51 15.34 20.78
N GLU A 196 -0.84 15.20 19.64
CA GLU A 196 -0.38 16.32 18.80
C GLU A 196 -1.51 16.93 17.97
N PHE A 197 -2.66 16.24 17.87
CA PHE A 197 -3.77 16.73 17.07
C PHE A 197 -4.56 17.81 17.82
N ASN A 198 -4.37 19.06 17.44
CA ASN A 198 -4.98 20.24 18.01
C ASN A 198 -5.60 21.16 16.95
N ARG A 199 -6.18 22.28 17.34
CA ARG A 199 -6.87 23.22 16.44
C ARG A 199 -5.97 23.88 15.40
N ALA A 200 -4.65 23.93 15.61
CA ALA A 200 -3.69 24.48 14.67
C ALA A 200 -3.07 23.42 13.76
N SER A 201 -3.39 22.14 13.96
CA SER A 201 -2.83 21.05 13.18
C SER A 201 -3.26 21.14 11.72
N PRO A 202 -2.32 21.09 10.76
CA PRO A 202 -2.64 21.03 9.35
C PRO A 202 -3.33 19.69 9.01
N LEU A 203 -4.37 19.76 8.18
CA LEU A 203 -5.10 18.61 7.71
C LEU A 203 -4.96 18.49 6.19
N THR A 204 -4.74 17.27 5.72
CA THR A 204 -4.76 16.94 4.29
C THR A 204 -6.04 16.18 3.99
N VAL A 205 -6.76 16.57 2.94
CA VAL A 205 -7.94 15.84 2.47
C VAL A 205 -7.56 14.93 1.32
N ILE A 206 -7.80 13.62 1.49
CA ILE A 206 -7.57 12.61 0.48
C ILE A 206 -8.85 11.79 0.34
N ASP A 207 -9.45 11.79 -0.85
CA ASP A 207 -10.65 11.04 -1.21
C ASP A 207 -11.79 11.17 -0.17
N GLY A 208 -12.03 12.42 0.29
CA GLY A 208 -13.09 12.74 1.24
C GLY A 208 -12.80 12.38 2.70
N VAL A 209 -11.56 12.05 3.05
CA VAL A 209 -11.09 11.80 4.42
C VAL A 209 -10.13 12.91 4.85
N LYS A 210 -10.31 13.48 6.03
CA LYS A 210 -9.40 14.46 6.62
C LYS A 210 -8.33 13.73 7.42
N TRP A 211 -7.08 13.88 6.98
CA TRP A 211 -5.92 13.22 7.56
C TRP A 211 -5.04 14.23 8.32
N PHE A 212 -4.67 13.85 9.54
CA PHE A 212 -3.59 14.47 10.30
C PHE A 212 -2.35 13.58 10.20
N GLN A 213 -1.22 14.11 9.75
CA GLN A 213 0.00 13.34 9.55
C GLN A 213 1.01 13.63 10.65
N VAL A 214 1.57 12.56 11.21
CA VAL A 214 2.75 12.59 12.09
C VAL A 214 3.87 11.84 11.37
N ARG A 215 5.05 12.46 11.27
CA ARG A 215 6.24 11.83 10.69
C ARG A 215 7.17 11.32 11.77
N ASP A 216 7.66 10.13 11.60
CA ASP A 216 8.77 9.58 12.36
C ASP A 216 10.03 9.61 11.47
N GLU A 217 10.84 10.62 11.66
CA GLU A 217 12.09 10.79 10.90
C GLU A 217 13.10 9.67 11.17
N ALA A 218 13.11 9.14 12.39
CA ALA A 218 14.01 8.04 12.77
C ALA A 218 13.55 6.70 12.18
N GLY A 219 12.25 6.43 12.23
CA GLY A 219 11.65 5.22 11.69
C GLY A 219 11.38 5.28 10.19
N LYS A 220 11.62 6.44 9.53
CA LYS A 220 11.33 6.64 8.10
C LYS A 220 9.91 6.21 7.75
N THR A 221 8.95 6.59 8.58
CA THR A 221 7.54 6.28 8.40
C THR A 221 6.67 7.51 8.61
N GLY A 222 5.54 7.54 7.93
CA GLY A 222 4.49 8.51 8.16
C GLY A 222 3.25 7.82 8.73
N THR A 223 2.74 8.29 9.85
CA THR A 223 1.46 7.85 10.38
C THR A 223 0.38 8.87 10.08
N TRP A 224 -0.63 8.43 9.34
CA TRP A 224 -1.78 9.20 8.91
C TRP A 224 -2.98 8.85 9.79
N PHE A 225 -3.54 9.82 10.49
CA PHE A 225 -4.72 9.65 11.32
C PHE A 225 -5.95 10.22 10.61
N ALA A 226 -6.93 9.37 10.28
CA ALA A 226 -8.25 9.84 9.87
C ALA A 226 -8.94 10.43 11.11
N VAL A 227 -9.21 11.73 11.07
CA VAL A 227 -9.68 12.50 12.23
C VAL A 227 -11.14 12.97 12.12
N ASP A 228 -11.80 12.60 11.02
CA ASP A 228 -13.17 13.01 10.70
C ASP A 228 -14.14 11.82 10.61
N ARG A 229 -13.93 10.82 11.45
CA ARG A 229 -14.82 9.65 11.58
C ARG A 229 -15.23 9.46 13.04
N GLU A 230 -16.06 8.45 13.30
CA GLU A 230 -16.52 8.13 14.66
C GLU A 230 -15.38 7.78 15.61
N THR A 231 -14.35 7.16 15.10
CA THR A 231 -13.13 6.80 15.83
C THR A 231 -11.89 7.18 15.04
N TYR A 232 -10.76 7.29 15.70
CA TYR A 232 -9.49 7.54 15.03
C TYR A 232 -8.94 6.26 14.43
N ILE A 233 -8.48 6.39 13.17
CA ILE A 233 -7.91 5.30 12.40
C ILE A 233 -6.50 5.74 12.00
N ALA A 234 -5.49 5.00 12.39
CA ALA A 234 -4.11 5.27 12.00
C ALA A 234 -3.67 4.35 10.88
N LEU A 235 -3.07 4.92 9.85
CA LEU A 235 -2.40 4.22 8.77
C LEU A 235 -0.92 4.61 8.79
N THR A 236 -0.06 3.69 9.21
CA THR A 236 1.40 3.87 9.18
C THR A 236 1.94 3.34 7.86
N VAL A 237 2.67 4.19 7.16
CA VAL A 237 3.16 3.93 5.80
C VAL A 237 4.66 4.22 5.76
N PRO A 238 5.51 3.28 5.27
CA PRO A 238 6.93 3.52 5.09
C PRO A 238 7.20 4.62 4.07
N ASP A 239 8.31 5.36 4.27
CA ASP A 239 8.76 6.34 3.30
C ASP A 239 9.07 5.66 1.95
N GLY A 240 8.68 6.31 0.88
CA GLY A 240 8.91 5.78 -0.48
C GLY A 240 7.86 4.80 -1.00
N SER A 241 6.89 4.36 -0.19
CA SER A 241 5.80 3.49 -0.65
C SER A 241 4.72 4.22 -1.48
N GLY A 242 4.90 5.52 -1.70
CA GLY A 242 3.95 6.33 -2.47
C GLY A 242 2.67 6.69 -1.70
N THR A 243 1.73 7.30 -2.40
CA THR A 243 0.46 7.77 -1.81
C THR A 243 -0.72 6.83 -2.08
N SER A 244 -0.55 5.83 -2.94
CA SER A 244 -1.63 4.93 -3.36
C SER A 244 -2.29 4.18 -2.20
N ALA A 245 -1.50 3.77 -1.20
CA ALA A 245 -2.03 3.10 -0.01
C ALA A 245 -2.98 4.00 0.78
N VAL A 246 -2.62 5.28 0.98
CA VAL A 246 -3.46 6.26 1.69
C VAL A 246 -4.74 6.52 0.89
N GLN A 247 -4.65 6.66 -0.43
CA GLN A 247 -5.81 6.86 -1.31
C GLN A 247 -6.77 5.67 -1.25
N THR A 248 -6.27 4.46 -1.45
CA THR A 248 -7.10 3.24 -1.42
C THR A 248 -7.79 3.02 -0.07
N VAL A 249 -7.08 3.32 1.03
CA VAL A 249 -7.66 3.26 2.37
C VAL A 249 -8.67 4.38 2.58
N SER A 250 -8.42 5.60 2.07
CA SER A 250 -9.37 6.71 2.12
C SER A 250 -10.68 6.37 1.41
N ASP A 251 -10.61 5.82 0.20
CA ASP A 251 -11.79 5.35 -0.53
C ASP A 251 -12.59 4.32 0.28
N THR A 252 -11.88 3.36 0.89
CA THR A 252 -12.50 2.34 1.72
C THR A 252 -13.17 2.94 2.95
N ILE A 253 -12.51 3.88 3.64
CA ILE A 253 -13.06 4.61 4.80
C ILE A 253 -14.29 5.40 4.37
N ASN A 254 -14.19 6.16 3.28
CA ASN A 254 -15.28 7.01 2.80
C ASN A 254 -16.51 6.22 2.37
N ALA A 255 -16.32 5.04 1.79
CA ALA A 255 -17.40 4.14 1.39
C ALA A 255 -18.13 3.48 2.57
N ASN A 256 -17.46 3.25 3.69
CA ASN A 256 -17.99 2.44 4.80
C ASN A 256 -18.30 3.22 6.07
N LEU A 257 -17.71 4.42 6.24
CA LEU A 257 -17.86 5.21 7.46
C LEU A 257 -18.35 6.63 7.16
N PRO A 258 -19.42 7.10 7.82
CA PRO A 258 -19.92 8.46 7.65
C PRO A 258 -18.90 9.49 8.15
N ALA A 259 -18.73 10.56 7.39
CA ALA A 259 -17.89 11.69 7.80
C ALA A 259 -18.50 12.43 9.01
N ARG A 260 -17.63 12.93 9.88
CA ARG A 260 -17.97 13.74 11.05
C ARG A 260 -17.04 14.96 11.12
N GLU A 261 -17.40 15.96 11.91
CA GLU A 261 -16.49 17.06 12.19
C GLU A 261 -15.34 16.56 13.08
N PRO A 262 -14.09 16.92 12.76
CA PRO A 262 -12.93 16.60 13.60
C PRO A 262 -13.05 17.21 15.00
N THR A 263 -12.58 16.49 16.00
CA THR A 263 -12.55 16.94 17.39
C THR A 263 -11.11 17.12 17.87
N PRO A 264 -10.41 18.21 17.45
CA PRO A 264 -9.04 18.46 17.87
C PRO A 264 -8.94 18.79 19.35
N GLY A 265 -7.74 18.61 19.93
CA GLY A 265 -7.43 19.07 21.28
C GLY A 265 -7.37 20.60 21.39
N GLU A 266 -7.29 21.07 22.62
CA GLU A 266 -6.95 22.49 22.91
C GLU A 266 -5.49 22.74 22.48
N LEU A 267 -5.14 24.01 22.29
CA LEU A 267 -3.76 24.44 22.02
C LEU A 267 -2.91 24.37 23.29
#